data_593ff9f8200e79d309641297bb06ed6e
#
_entry.id   593ff9f8200e79d309641297bb06ed6e
#
_cell.length_a   1.000
_cell.length_b   1.000
_cell.length_c   1.000
_cell.angle_alpha   90.00
_cell.angle_beta   90.00
_cell.angle_gamma   90.00
#
_symmetry.space_group_name_H-M   'P 1'
#
loop_
_entity.id
_entity.type
_entity.pdbx_description
1 polymer ?
#
loop_
_entity_poly.entity_id
_entity_poly.type
_entity_poly.pdbx_seq_one_letter_code
_entity_poly.pdbx_strand_id
1 'polypeptide(L)'
;MKELEYPFDNGFIMKKKRSLKRQLLGDGAVRLKKRVAVLGGSTTDDIVSVLELFLLDMGFECEFYQSEYGQFWQDAVFSNEELDRFKPDIVYIHTSLRNLSFSPTPRSGEEEIEQGLNAELDRLSQAWDGVKEHFGCPVIQNNFELPFFRLMGNMDASDRRGKVNFVTRLNSALYDRISQRPEVYLNDINWLSAAYGLEKWSEPKYWYLYKYALNIEAIPELAFQVANIIKAIFGKNKKALALALDNTLWGGIVGDDGVENLEIGKETAEAMAYFEFQQYVKAHKDLGVLLTVCSKNEEENALAGLSHPEGVLRPDDFVAIKANWLPKDKNIVDTAEELNILSEAFVFVDDNPAEREIVRGQLGGTAVPEIGEVTDYIRVLDRSGYFETVTLSEDDLKRNDMYRANAQRAKAQSRFADYHDYLLSLEMTAEIGDFSPLYLQRITQLTNKSNQFNLTTKRYTAEQMEAVYNSDEYIRLYGKLYDKFGDNGVVAVTIGKTDSEDKGRLDIELWLMSCRVLKRDMELAMLDSLVAQAKKRGIREIYGHYYPTAKNKMVAGLYESFGFEKISQDEEGNTAWRLLVEGYEDKNTVIKVKEEHYA
;
A
#
# COMPACT_ATOMS: atom_id res chain seq x y z
N MET A 1 -17.06 -3.26 6.36
CA MET A 1 -18.37 -4.00 6.49
C MET A 1 -18.04 -5.42 6.87
N LYS A 2 -18.58 -5.92 7.99
CA LYS A 2 -18.17 -7.21 8.59
C LYS A 2 -18.29 -8.41 7.64
N GLU A 3 -19.28 -8.41 6.79
CA GLU A 3 -19.54 -9.48 5.81
C GLU A 3 -18.48 -9.54 4.68
N LEU A 4 -17.67 -8.49 4.54
CA LEU A 4 -16.58 -8.40 3.56
C LEU A 4 -15.18 -8.50 4.20
N GLU A 5 -15.12 -8.68 5.52
CA GLU A 5 -13.87 -8.92 6.25
C GLU A 5 -13.51 -10.42 6.21
N TYR A 6 -12.23 -10.74 6.02
CA TYR A 6 -11.77 -12.11 6.05
C TYR A 6 -11.75 -12.67 7.50
N PRO A 7 -12.20 -13.90 7.74
CA PRO A 7 -12.81 -14.85 6.80
C PRO A 7 -14.27 -14.50 6.48
N PHE A 8 -14.61 -14.41 5.20
CA PHE A 8 -15.96 -14.10 4.74
C PHE A 8 -16.64 -15.35 4.16
N ASP A 9 -17.97 -15.30 4.05
CA ASP A 9 -18.79 -16.35 3.43
C ASP A 9 -18.95 -16.04 1.92
N ASN A 10 -18.24 -16.82 1.09
CA ASN A 10 -18.27 -16.67 -0.37
C ASN A 10 -19.69 -16.82 -0.94
N GLY A 11 -20.43 -17.81 -0.47
CA GLY A 11 -21.81 -18.06 -0.92
C GLY A 11 -22.75 -16.92 -0.55
N PHE A 12 -22.59 -16.35 0.65
CA PHE A 12 -23.35 -15.17 1.08
C PHE A 12 -23.04 -13.95 0.20
N ILE A 13 -21.76 -13.65 -0.05
CA ILE A 13 -21.35 -12.52 -0.89
C ILE A 13 -21.96 -12.67 -2.28
N MET A 14 -21.79 -13.83 -2.92
CA MET A 14 -22.34 -14.09 -4.26
C MET A 14 -23.86 -13.91 -4.33
N LYS A 15 -24.55 -14.33 -3.30
CA LYS A 15 -26.03 -14.25 -3.20
C LYS A 15 -26.54 -12.84 -2.91
N LYS A 16 -25.77 -12.04 -2.17
CA LYS A 16 -26.18 -10.74 -1.63
C LYS A 16 -25.52 -9.53 -2.29
N LYS A 17 -24.75 -9.71 -3.36
CA LYS A 17 -24.00 -8.65 -4.07
C LYS A 17 -24.76 -7.32 -4.19
N ARG A 18 -25.99 -7.35 -4.70
CA ARG A 18 -26.78 -6.13 -4.93
C ARG A 18 -27.17 -5.43 -3.61
N SER A 19 -27.46 -6.18 -2.57
CA SER A 19 -27.82 -5.64 -1.25
C SER A 19 -26.60 -4.99 -0.58
N LEU A 20 -25.46 -5.68 -0.60
CA LEU A 20 -24.20 -5.19 -0.06
C LEU A 20 -23.76 -3.90 -0.77
N LYS A 21 -23.81 -3.87 -2.10
CA LYS A 21 -23.50 -2.67 -2.88
C LYS A 21 -24.37 -1.48 -2.47
N ARG A 22 -25.69 -1.69 -2.31
CA ARG A 22 -26.61 -0.62 -1.90
C ARG A 22 -26.28 -0.08 -0.50
N GLN A 23 -25.92 -0.94 0.43
CA GLN A 23 -25.52 -0.54 1.77
C GLN A 23 -24.21 0.30 1.74
N LEU A 24 -23.20 -0.16 1.01
CA LEU A 24 -21.93 0.55 0.85
C LEU A 24 -22.11 1.93 0.18
N LEU A 25 -22.96 2.05 -0.82
CA LEU A 25 -23.25 3.34 -1.47
C LEU A 25 -24.09 4.27 -0.60
N GLY A 26 -24.86 3.72 0.35
CA GLY A 26 -25.71 4.48 1.26
C GLY A 26 -25.04 4.93 2.56
N ASP A 27 -23.77 4.57 2.80
CA ASP A 27 -23.06 4.84 4.06
C ASP A 27 -22.53 6.29 4.18
N GLY A 28 -22.60 7.08 3.11
CA GLY A 28 -22.11 8.45 3.07
C GLY A 28 -20.58 8.59 3.10
N ALA A 29 -19.84 7.49 2.97
CA ALA A 29 -18.38 7.52 2.98
C ALA A 29 -17.82 8.22 1.72
N VAL A 30 -16.82 9.08 1.92
CA VAL A 30 -16.07 9.68 0.80
C VAL A 30 -15.05 8.69 0.28
N ARG A 31 -15.16 8.35 -0.99
CA ARG A 31 -14.33 7.35 -1.66
C ARG A 31 -13.43 7.97 -2.73
N LEU A 32 -12.27 7.36 -2.93
CA LEU A 32 -11.35 7.73 -4.00
C LEU A 32 -11.89 7.18 -5.33
N LYS A 33 -12.19 8.08 -6.27
CA LYS A 33 -12.66 7.67 -7.60
C LYS A 33 -11.52 7.09 -8.43
N LYS A 34 -11.77 5.94 -9.08
CA LYS A 34 -10.82 5.26 -9.95
C LYS A 34 -11.52 4.58 -11.12
N ARG A 35 -10.80 4.46 -12.23
CA ARG A 35 -11.23 3.75 -13.44
C ARG A 35 -10.41 2.49 -13.58
N VAL A 36 -11.08 1.35 -13.53
CA VAL A 36 -10.47 0.02 -13.57
C VAL A 36 -10.87 -0.68 -14.87
N ALA A 37 -9.93 -0.98 -15.75
CA ALA A 37 -10.20 -1.82 -16.90
C ALA A 37 -9.89 -3.28 -16.56
N VAL A 38 -10.84 -4.18 -16.83
CA VAL A 38 -10.69 -5.63 -16.66
C VAL A 38 -10.65 -6.26 -18.03
N LEU A 39 -9.45 -6.71 -18.43
CA LEU A 39 -9.23 -7.37 -19.72
C LEU A 39 -9.27 -8.89 -19.50
N GLY A 40 -10.38 -9.50 -19.88
CA GLY A 40 -10.67 -10.90 -19.54
C GLY A 40 -10.36 -11.90 -20.63
N GLY A 41 -9.62 -12.95 -20.29
CA GLY A 41 -9.52 -14.17 -21.08
C GLY A 41 -10.68 -15.15 -20.87
N SER A 42 -11.61 -14.81 -19.98
CA SER A 42 -12.83 -15.55 -19.64
C SER A 42 -13.95 -14.56 -19.29
N THR A 43 -15.14 -15.05 -18.97
CA THR A 43 -16.24 -14.19 -18.48
C THR A 43 -15.89 -13.56 -17.14
N THR A 44 -16.05 -12.22 -17.03
CA THR A 44 -15.60 -11.41 -15.87
C THR A 44 -16.71 -10.68 -15.12
N ASP A 45 -17.98 -10.76 -15.57
CA ASP A 45 -19.10 -9.98 -14.97
C ASP A 45 -19.22 -10.13 -13.46
N ASP A 46 -19.17 -11.37 -12.96
CA ASP A 46 -19.27 -11.64 -11.54
C ASP A 46 -17.98 -11.23 -10.81
N ILE A 47 -16.82 -11.37 -11.44
CA ILE A 47 -15.53 -10.91 -10.88
C ILE A 47 -15.60 -9.39 -10.67
N VAL A 48 -16.01 -8.63 -11.67
CA VAL A 48 -16.14 -7.17 -11.56
C VAL A 48 -17.17 -6.78 -10.52
N SER A 49 -18.33 -7.45 -10.49
CA SER A 49 -19.39 -7.14 -9.52
C SER A 49 -18.93 -7.34 -8.08
N VAL A 50 -18.11 -8.37 -7.80
CA VAL A 50 -17.60 -8.65 -6.45
C VAL A 50 -16.37 -7.81 -6.14
N LEU A 51 -15.49 -7.57 -7.12
CA LEU A 51 -14.36 -6.66 -6.98
C LEU A 51 -14.83 -5.25 -6.59
N GLU A 52 -15.92 -4.77 -7.20
CA GLU A 52 -16.52 -3.48 -6.85
C GLU A 52 -16.94 -3.42 -5.37
N LEU A 53 -17.51 -4.50 -4.81
CA LEU A 53 -17.90 -4.54 -3.40
C LEU A 53 -16.68 -4.36 -2.48
N PHE A 54 -15.62 -5.12 -2.70
CA PHE A 54 -14.42 -5.01 -1.89
C PHE A 54 -13.74 -3.64 -2.06
N LEU A 55 -13.71 -3.10 -3.27
CA LEU A 55 -13.15 -1.76 -3.50
C LEU A 55 -13.97 -0.67 -2.81
N LEU A 56 -15.30 -0.74 -2.85
CA LEU A 56 -16.17 0.19 -2.11
C LEU A 56 -15.91 0.12 -0.61
N ASP A 57 -15.80 -1.08 -0.04
CA ASP A 57 -15.48 -1.27 1.38
C ASP A 57 -14.08 -0.75 1.74
N MET A 58 -13.11 -0.90 0.85
CA MET A 58 -11.74 -0.39 0.98
C MET A 58 -11.61 1.13 0.68
N GLY A 59 -12.72 1.81 0.41
CA GLY A 59 -12.78 3.26 0.22
C GLY A 59 -12.44 3.71 -1.19
N PHE A 60 -12.78 2.91 -2.21
CA PHE A 60 -12.71 3.28 -3.61
C PHE A 60 -14.11 3.26 -4.23
N GLU A 61 -14.40 4.23 -5.09
CA GLU A 61 -15.56 4.25 -5.97
C GLU A 61 -15.04 4.12 -7.41
N CYS A 62 -15.31 2.98 -8.03
CA CYS A 62 -14.70 2.64 -9.30
C CYS A 62 -15.72 2.62 -10.45
N GLU A 63 -15.31 3.19 -11.58
CA GLU A 63 -15.89 2.89 -12.88
C GLU A 63 -15.14 1.71 -13.48
N PHE A 64 -15.84 0.87 -14.24
CA PHE A 64 -15.25 -0.34 -14.84
C PHE A 64 -15.44 -0.35 -16.35
N TYR A 65 -14.35 -0.68 -17.04
CA TYR A 65 -14.38 -1.18 -18.42
C TYR A 65 -14.17 -2.69 -18.39
N GLN A 66 -14.87 -3.42 -19.22
CA GLN A 66 -14.68 -4.86 -19.39
C GLN A 66 -14.48 -5.16 -20.87
N SER A 67 -13.39 -5.89 -21.20
CA SER A 67 -13.22 -6.43 -22.55
C SER A 67 -14.29 -7.47 -22.87
N GLU A 68 -14.60 -7.63 -24.14
CA GLU A 68 -15.36 -8.78 -24.60
C GLU A 68 -14.61 -10.09 -24.32
N TYR A 69 -15.35 -11.18 -24.22
CA TYR A 69 -14.79 -12.50 -23.95
C TYR A 69 -13.61 -12.84 -24.86
N GLY A 70 -12.48 -13.15 -24.25
CA GLY A 70 -11.26 -13.58 -24.94
C GLY A 70 -10.49 -12.50 -25.68
N GLN A 71 -10.90 -11.22 -25.60
CA GLN A 71 -10.25 -10.11 -26.30
C GLN A 71 -9.16 -9.41 -25.48
N PHE A 72 -8.77 -9.96 -24.32
CA PHE A 72 -7.82 -9.31 -23.41
C PHE A 72 -6.53 -8.87 -24.09
N TRP A 73 -5.99 -9.68 -25.01
CA TRP A 73 -4.73 -9.37 -25.69
C TRP A 73 -4.92 -8.30 -26.76
N GLN A 74 -5.98 -8.39 -27.54
CA GLN A 74 -6.31 -7.42 -28.60
C GLN A 74 -6.55 -6.04 -28.00
N ASP A 75 -7.35 -5.94 -26.94
CA ASP A 75 -7.64 -4.69 -26.25
C ASP A 75 -6.38 -4.12 -25.57
N ALA A 76 -5.50 -4.98 -25.02
CA ALA A 76 -4.26 -4.53 -24.42
C ALA A 76 -3.26 -3.99 -25.47
N VAL A 77 -3.10 -4.68 -26.60
CA VAL A 77 -2.09 -4.35 -27.63
C VAL A 77 -2.53 -3.24 -28.56
N PHE A 78 -3.80 -3.26 -29.02
CA PHE A 78 -4.28 -2.33 -30.03
C PHE A 78 -5.22 -1.26 -29.48
N SER A 79 -5.73 -1.47 -28.26
CA SER A 79 -6.80 -0.68 -27.68
C SER A 79 -8.08 -0.68 -28.55
N ASN A 80 -9.03 0.13 -28.20
CA ASN A 80 -10.24 0.42 -28.99
C ASN A 80 -10.82 1.78 -28.56
N GLU A 81 -11.72 2.37 -29.35
CA GLU A 81 -12.27 3.70 -29.09
C GLU A 81 -12.95 3.85 -27.71
N GLU A 82 -13.55 2.79 -27.18
CA GLU A 82 -14.22 2.82 -25.87
C GLU A 82 -13.18 2.83 -24.76
N LEU A 83 -12.18 1.95 -24.82
CA LEU A 83 -11.09 1.87 -23.85
C LEU A 83 -10.21 3.14 -23.88
N ASP A 84 -9.95 3.70 -25.07
CA ASP A 84 -9.23 4.97 -25.22
C ASP A 84 -9.96 6.14 -24.57
N ARG A 85 -11.29 6.18 -24.70
CA ARG A 85 -12.13 7.18 -24.01
C ARG A 85 -12.23 6.94 -22.52
N PHE A 86 -12.20 5.70 -22.09
CA PHE A 86 -12.28 5.31 -20.69
C PHE A 86 -11.06 5.75 -19.90
N LYS A 87 -9.85 5.66 -20.47
CA LYS A 87 -8.56 6.07 -19.86
C LYS A 87 -8.38 5.47 -18.47
N PRO A 88 -8.11 4.19 -18.33
CA PRO A 88 -8.04 3.51 -17.05
C PRO A 88 -6.91 4.07 -16.16
N ASP A 89 -7.15 4.10 -14.85
CA ASP A 89 -6.13 4.36 -13.84
C ASP A 89 -5.34 3.09 -13.50
N ILE A 90 -5.88 1.92 -13.82
CA ILE A 90 -5.28 0.60 -13.64
C ILE A 90 -5.93 -0.42 -14.55
N VAL A 91 -5.15 -1.36 -15.04
CA VAL A 91 -5.63 -2.48 -15.86
C VAL A 91 -5.42 -3.80 -15.12
N TYR A 92 -6.45 -4.62 -15.02
CA TYR A 92 -6.37 -5.98 -14.54
C TYR A 92 -6.52 -6.96 -15.71
N ILE A 93 -5.47 -7.71 -16.02
CA ILE A 93 -5.48 -8.75 -17.05
C ILE A 93 -5.80 -10.09 -16.38
N HIS A 94 -7.05 -10.53 -16.57
CA HIS A 94 -7.56 -11.77 -16.02
C HIS A 94 -7.36 -12.92 -17.00
N THR A 95 -6.22 -13.61 -16.86
CA THR A 95 -5.89 -14.85 -17.58
C THR A 95 -5.87 -16.05 -16.64
N SER A 96 -6.00 -17.23 -17.20
CA SER A 96 -5.97 -18.51 -16.51
C SER A 96 -5.31 -19.56 -17.39
N LEU A 97 -5.14 -20.76 -16.88
CA LEU A 97 -4.69 -21.93 -17.65
C LEU A 97 -5.46 -22.14 -18.98
N ARG A 98 -6.73 -21.67 -19.03
CA ARG A 98 -7.59 -21.79 -20.22
C ARG A 98 -7.17 -20.87 -21.39
N ASN A 99 -6.31 -19.89 -21.11
CA ASN A 99 -5.86 -18.92 -22.11
C ASN A 99 -4.49 -19.22 -22.71
N LEU A 100 -3.84 -20.30 -22.27
CA LEU A 100 -2.60 -20.74 -22.89
C LEU A 100 -2.85 -21.21 -24.32
N SER A 101 -2.09 -20.69 -25.26
CA SER A 101 -2.14 -21.07 -26.68
C SER A 101 -1.34 -22.36 -26.95
N PHE A 102 -0.34 -22.66 -26.11
CA PHE A 102 0.47 -23.86 -26.18
C PHE A 102 0.29 -24.75 -24.95
N SER A 103 0.27 -26.06 -25.16
CA SER A 103 0.27 -27.07 -24.11
C SER A 103 1.07 -28.26 -24.58
N PRO A 104 2.13 -28.68 -23.87
CA PRO A 104 2.94 -29.84 -24.28
C PRO A 104 2.14 -31.12 -24.27
N THR A 105 2.56 -32.05 -25.12
CA THR A 105 2.07 -33.41 -25.18
C THR A 105 3.23 -34.39 -24.94
N PRO A 106 2.98 -35.66 -24.66
CA PRO A 106 4.06 -36.68 -24.54
C PRO A 106 4.92 -36.84 -25.79
N ARG A 107 4.50 -36.28 -26.93
CA ARG A 107 5.23 -36.31 -28.21
C ARG A 107 5.99 -35.01 -28.51
N SER A 108 5.79 -33.98 -27.73
CA SER A 108 6.44 -32.66 -27.95
C SER A 108 7.94 -32.77 -27.74
N GLY A 109 8.70 -32.19 -28.68
CA GLY A 109 10.13 -32.02 -28.58
C GLY A 109 10.54 -30.94 -27.60
N GLU A 110 11.77 -30.98 -27.11
CA GLU A 110 12.27 -29.99 -26.14
C GLU A 110 12.27 -28.59 -26.73
N GLU A 111 12.70 -28.45 -27.98
CA GLU A 111 12.71 -27.12 -28.67
C GLU A 111 11.30 -26.55 -28.85
N GLU A 112 10.32 -27.39 -29.21
CA GLU A 112 8.91 -26.99 -29.31
C GLU A 112 8.36 -26.49 -27.97
N ILE A 113 8.70 -27.17 -26.88
CA ILE A 113 8.27 -26.76 -25.52
C ILE A 113 8.88 -25.41 -25.12
N GLU A 114 10.18 -25.18 -25.39
CA GLU A 114 10.84 -23.91 -25.12
C GLU A 114 10.26 -22.77 -25.97
N GLN A 115 10.01 -23.03 -27.25
CA GLN A 115 9.35 -22.06 -28.13
C GLN A 115 7.95 -21.71 -27.64
N GLY A 116 7.17 -22.71 -27.23
CA GLY A 116 5.84 -22.50 -26.67
C GLY A 116 5.86 -21.69 -25.38
N LEU A 117 6.81 -21.97 -24.48
CA LEU A 117 6.97 -21.21 -23.24
C LEU A 117 7.32 -19.73 -23.53
N ASN A 118 8.28 -19.49 -24.40
CA ASN A 118 8.69 -18.12 -24.77
C ASN A 118 7.54 -17.37 -25.48
N ALA A 119 6.79 -18.03 -26.36
CA ALA A 119 5.67 -17.41 -27.06
C ALA A 119 4.58 -16.92 -26.08
N GLU A 120 4.28 -17.70 -25.01
CA GLU A 120 3.32 -17.27 -23.97
C GLU A 120 3.85 -16.05 -23.21
N LEU A 121 5.12 -16.04 -22.82
CA LEU A 121 5.75 -14.89 -22.12
C LEU A 121 5.77 -13.64 -23.00
N ASP A 122 6.11 -13.79 -24.28
CA ASP A 122 6.14 -12.68 -25.23
C ASP A 122 4.75 -12.09 -25.48
N ARG A 123 3.73 -12.95 -25.54
CA ARG A 123 2.33 -12.52 -25.67
C ARG A 123 1.87 -11.68 -24.48
N LEU A 124 2.22 -12.08 -23.25
CA LEU A 124 1.93 -11.28 -22.05
C LEU A 124 2.72 -9.98 -22.04
N SER A 125 4.01 -10.03 -22.40
CA SER A 125 4.86 -8.84 -22.47
C SER A 125 4.31 -7.82 -23.47
N GLN A 126 3.85 -8.25 -24.64
CA GLN A 126 3.20 -7.40 -25.64
C GLN A 126 1.93 -6.72 -25.07
N ALA A 127 1.14 -7.45 -24.30
CA ALA A 127 -0.04 -6.87 -23.66
C ALA A 127 0.35 -5.77 -22.64
N TRP A 128 1.39 -5.99 -21.84
CA TRP A 128 1.89 -4.98 -20.89
C TRP A 128 2.46 -3.76 -21.61
N ASP A 129 3.23 -3.97 -22.68
CA ASP A 129 3.81 -2.89 -23.50
C ASP A 129 2.69 -2.05 -24.14
N GLY A 130 1.63 -2.68 -24.65
CA GLY A 130 0.49 -1.97 -25.22
C GLY A 130 -0.27 -1.14 -24.17
N VAL A 131 -0.54 -1.69 -22.99
CA VAL A 131 -1.17 -0.92 -21.89
C VAL A 131 -0.28 0.25 -21.47
N LYS A 132 1.03 0.06 -21.39
CA LYS A 132 1.98 1.13 -21.08
C LYS A 132 1.96 2.22 -22.14
N GLU A 133 1.99 1.87 -23.41
CA GLU A 133 1.99 2.80 -24.53
C GLU A 133 0.70 3.62 -24.62
N HIS A 134 -0.47 2.97 -24.46
CA HIS A 134 -1.78 3.62 -24.61
C HIS A 134 -2.20 4.42 -23.38
N PHE A 135 -1.91 3.92 -22.17
CA PHE A 135 -2.51 4.47 -20.94
C PHE A 135 -1.49 4.90 -19.88
N GLY A 136 -0.25 4.38 -19.89
CA GLY A 136 0.77 4.69 -18.88
C GLY A 136 0.31 4.38 -17.45
N CYS A 137 -0.47 3.32 -17.25
CA CYS A 137 -1.05 2.95 -15.96
C CYS A 137 -0.55 1.57 -15.49
N PRO A 138 -0.63 1.28 -14.17
CA PRO A 138 -0.28 -0.01 -13.62
C PRO A 138 -1.09 -1.16 -14.22
N VAL A 139 -0.44 -2.32 -14.35
CA VAL A 139 -1.05 -3.58 -14.78
C VAL A 139 -1.02 -4.59 -13.64
N ILE A 140 -2.14 -5.23 -13.36
CA ILE A 140 -2.20 -6.44 -12.53
C ILE A 140 -2.34 -7.63 -13.48
N GLN A 141 -1.40 -8.58 -13.39
CA GLN A 141 -1.35 -9.77 -14.22
C GLN A 141 -1.49 -11.04 -13.39
N ASN A 142 -2.42 -11.92 -13.74
CA ASN A 142 -2.46 -13.26 -13.19
C ASN A 142 -1.28 -14.09 -13.67
N ASN A 143 -0.72 -14.93 -12.79
CA ASN A 143 0.00 -16.13 -13.21
C ASN A 143 -1.02 -17.25 -13.56
N PHE A 144 -0.61 -18.49 -13.54
CA PHE A 144 -1.43 -19.62 -13.95
C PHE A 144 -1.56 -20.65 -12.82
N GLU A 145 -2.80 -21.08 -12.55
CA GLU A 145 -3.11 -22.18 -11.67
C GLU A 145 -2.59 -23.52 -12.23
N LEU A 146 -2.37 -24.50 -11.37
CA LEU A 146 -1.95 -25.83 -11.81
C LEU A 146 -3.08 -26.57 -12.58
N PRO A 147 -2.73 -27.46 -13.52
CA PRO A 147 -3.71 -28.28 -14.23
C PRO A 147 -4.54 -29.16 -13.29
N PHE A 148 -5.84 -29.25 -13.54
CA PHE A 148 -6.76 -30.06 -12.74
C PHE A 148 -6.59 -31.57 -12.95
N PHE A 149 -5.88 -31.99 -14.01
CA PHE A 149 -5.56 -33.40 -14.28
C PHE A 149 -4.12 -33.51 -14.78
N ARG A 150 -3.54 -34.69 -14.56
CA ARG A 150 -2.16 -35.01 -14.91
C ARG A 150 -2.15 -36.22 -15.81
N LEU A 151 -1.87 -36.05 -17.10
CA LEU A 151 -1.89 -37.12 -18.07
C LEU A 151 -0.86 -38.21 -17.74
N MET A 152 0.31 -37.82 -17.27
CA MET A 152 1.42 -38.71 -16.92
C MET A 152 1.52 -38.99 -15.41
N GLY A 153 0.45 -38.76 -14.65
CA GLY A 153 0.47 -38.94 -13.19
C GLY A 153 1.54 -38.08 -12.52
N ASN A 154 2.32 -38.67 -11.60
CA ASN A 154 3.38 -37.91 -10.89
C ASN A 154 4.54 -37.48 -11.81
N MET A 155 4.78 -38.22 -12.91
CA MET A 155 5.79 -37.85 -13.90
C MET A 155 5.48 -36.53 -14.62
N ASP A 156 4.21 -36.11 -14.64
CA ASP A 156 3.77 -34.84 -15.24
C ASP A 156 4.47 -33.60 -14.63
N ALA A 157 4.90 -33.70 -13.38
CA ALA A 157 5.67 -32.63 -12.71
C ALA A 157 7.18 -32.68 -13.01
N SER A 158 7.75 -33.87 -13.26
CA SER A 158 9.20 -34.04 -13.42
C SER A 158 9.67 -34.11 -14.87
N ASP A 159 8.79 -34.41 -15.82
CA ASP A 159 9.09 -34.48 -17.25
C ASP A 159 8.70 -33.17 -17.95
N ARG A 160 9.57 -32.64 -18.81
CA ARG A 160 9.31 -31.37 -19.54
C ARG A 160 8.06 -31.41 -20.43
N ARG A 161 7.64 -32.61 -20.85
CA ARG A 161 6.43 -32.86 -21.64
C ARG A 161 5.15 -32.82 -20.80
N GLY A 162 5.29 -32.78 -19.48
CA GLY A 162 4.17 -32.70 -18.55
C GLY A 162 3.61 -31.26 -18.47
N LYS A 163 2.30 -31.16 -18.41
CA LYS A 163 1.59 -29.89 -18.30
C LYS A 163 1.86 -29.20 -16.96
N VAL A 164 1.97 -29.98 -15.86
CA VAL A 164 2.35 -29.43 -14.54
C VAL A 164 3.76 -28.83 -14.60
N ASN A 165 4.72 -29.54 -15.21
CA ASN A 165 6.08 -29.01 -15.37
C ASN A 165 6.10 -27.72 -16.19
N PHE A 166 5.38 -27.72 -17.33
CA PHE A 166 5.30 -26.56 -18.20
C PHE A 166 4.75 -25.33 -17.48
N VAL A 167 3.61 -25.44 -16.78
CA VAL A 167 2.99 -24.33 -16.04
C VAL A 167 3.90 -23.85 -14.90
N THR A 168 4.55 -24.75 -14.17
CA THR A 168 5.50 -24.38 -13.12
C THR A 168 6.66 -23.56 -13.67
N ARG A 169 7.24 -23.98 -14.80
CA ARG A 169 8.32 -23.24 -15.48
C ARG A 169 7.84 -21.92 -16.05
N LEU A 170 6.65 -21.89 -16.64
CA LEU A 170 6.04 -20.67 -17.17
C LEU A 170 5.84 -19.64 -16.05
N ASN A 171 5.30 -20.04 -14.90
CA ASN A 171 5.13 -19.16 -13.75
C ASN A 171 6.48 -18.63 -13.25
N SER A 172 7.51 -19.50 -13.13
CA SER A 172 8.84 -19.07 -12.71
C SER A 172 9.43 -18.03 -13.67
N ALA A 173 9.36 -18.27 -14.98
CA ALA A 173 9.86 -17.34 -15.99
C ALA A 173 9.02 -16.04 -16.05
N LEU A 174 7.72 -16.13 -15.75
CA LEU A 174 6.84 -14.96 -15.62
C LEU A 174 7.26 -14.07 -14.45
N TYR A 175 7.62 -14.65 -13.30
CA TYR A 175 8.11 -13.91 -12.13
C TYR A 175 9.39 -13.12 -12.47
N ASP A 176 10.31 -13.74 -13.19
CA ASP A 176 11.54 -13.08 -13.65
C ASP A 176 11.23 -11.89 -14.59
N ARG A 177 10.27 -12.06 -15.50
CA ARG A 177 9.82 -10.97 -16.40
C ARG A 177 9.17 -9.83 -15.64
N ILE A 178 8.27 -10.12 -14.69
CA ILE A 178 7.58 -9.12 -13.86
C ILE A 178 8.57 -8.37 -12.98
N SER A 179 9.60 -9.02 -12.44
CA SER A 179 10.61 -8.37 -11.60
C SER A 179 11.37 -7.24 -12.30
N GLN A 180 11.39 -7.24 -13.63
CA GLN A 180 12.03 -6.22 -14.47
C GLN A 180 11.06 -5.12 -14.92
N ARG A 181 9.78 -5.19 -14.52
CA ARG A 181 8.67 -4.34 -14.96
C ARG A 181 7.99 -3.69 -13.75
N PRO A 182 8.47 -2.52 -13.29
CA PRO A 182 7.92 -1.86 -12.10
C PRO A 182 6.43 -1.48 -12.21
N GLU A 183 5.91 -1.40 -13.43
CA GLU A 183 4.51 -1.12 -13.72
C GLU A 183 3.60 -2.36 -13.66
N VAL A 184 4.16 -3.58 -13.59
CA VAL A 184 3.41 -4.83 -13.62
C VAL A 184 3.42 -5.49 -12.24
N TYR A 185 2.24 -5.77 -11.72
CA TYR A 185 2.01 -6.40 -10.42
C TYR A 185 1.42 -7.79 -10.59
N LEU A 186 1.98 -8.74 -9.86
CA LEU A 186 1.51 -10.13 -9.90
C LEU A 186 0.24 -10.30 -9.07
N ASN A 187 -0.78 -10.96 -9.64
CA ASN A 187 -1.86 -11.60 -8.90
C ASN A 187 -1.61 -13.12 -8.91
N ASP A 188 -1.15 -13.67 -7.79
CA ASP A 188 -0.73 -15.07 -7.68
C ASP A 188 -1.93 -16.02 -7.53
N ILE A 189 -2.58 -16.34 -8.65
CA ILE A 189 -3.69 -17.31 -8.65
C ILE A 189 -3.21 -18.75 -8.49
N ASN A 190 -1.92 -19.03 -8.72
CA ASN A 190 -1.36 -20.35 -8.46
C ASN A 190 -1.42 -20.67 -6.96
N TRP A 191 -0.92 -19.75 -6.12
CA TRP A 191 -1.03 -19.89 -4.67
C TRP A 191 -2.49 -19.87 -4.20
N LEU A 192 -3.30 -18.93 -4.72
CA LEU A 192 -4.69 -18.76 -4.32
C LEU A 192 -5.53 -20.02 -4.61
N SER A 193 -5.37 -20.61 -5.80
CA SER A 193 -6.07 -21.84 -6.17
C SER A 193 -5.66 -23.03 -5.31
N ALA A 194 -4.37 -23.13 -4.94
CA ALA A 194 -3.88 -24.16 -4.03
C ALA A 194 -4.45 -23.99 -2.61
N ALA A 195 -4.48 -22.74 -2.11
CA ALA A 195 -5.01 -22.39 -0.79
C ALA A 195 -6.52 -22.60 -0.68
N TYR A 196 -7.28 -22.31 -1.73
CA TYR A 196 -8.72 -22.55 -1.82
C TYR A 196 -9.03 -24.04 -1.94
N GLY A 197 -8.14 -24.78 -2.57
CA GLY A 197 -8.25 -26.18 -2.96
C GLY A 197 -8.46 -26.31 -4.46
N LEU A 198 -7.46 -26.85 -5.15
CA LEU A 198 -7.40 -26.89 -6.61
C LEU A 198 -8.65 -27.53 -7.25
N GLU A 199 -9.19 -28.58 -6.65
CA GLU A 199 -10.41 -29.24 -7.14
C GLU A 199 -11.66 -28.36 -7.01
N LYS A 200 -11.70 -27.48 -5.99
CA LYS A 200 -12.82 -26.56 -5.75
C LYS A 200 -12.68 -25.25 -6.54
N TRP A 201 -11.45 -24.95 -6.97
CA TRP A 201 -11.15 -23.70 -7.70
C TRP A 201 -11.83 -23.65 -9.06
N SER A 202 -11.95 -24.75 -9.77
CA SER A 202 -12.55 -24.82 -11.10
C SER A 202 -13.70 -25.81 -11.15
N GLU A 203 -14.79 -25.39 -11.78
CA GLU A 203 -15.93 -26.22 -12.11
C GLU A 203 -16.07 -26.31 -13.63
N PRO A 204 -15.71 -27.44 -14.28
CA PRO A 204 -15.74 -27.58 -15.73
C PRO A 204 -17.09 -27.24 -16.37
N LYS A 205 -18.20 -27.51 -15.65
CA LYS A 205 -19.55 -27.18 -16.10
C LYS A 205 -19.73 -25.67 -16.33
N TYR A 206 -19.18 -24.82 -15.46
CA TYR A 206 -19.26 -23.38 -15.61
C TYR A 206 -18.42 -22.89 -16.78
N TRP A 207 -17.30 -23.51 -17.06
CA TRP A 207 -16.54 -23.21 -18.27
C TRP A 207 -17.31 -23.55 -19.54
N TYR A 208 -17.92 -24.73 -19.60
CA TYR A 208 -18.65 -25.14 -20.80
C TYR A 208 -19.89 -24.29 -21.06
N LEU A 209 -20.63 -23.95 -20.01
CA LEU A 209 -21.88 -23.21 -20.12
C LEU A 209 -21.68 -21.70 -20.25
N TYR A 210 -20.74 -21.13 -19.48
CA TYR A 210 -20.66 -19.69 -19.26
C TYR A 210 -19.26 -19.12 -19.46
N LYS A 211 -18.26 -19.93 -19.76
CA LYS A 211 -16.87 -19.51 -19.91
C LYS A 211 -16.26 -18.89 -18.66
N TYR A 212 -16.70 -19.27 -17.48
CA TYR A 212 -15.98 -18.96 -16.23
C TYR A 212 -14.74 -19.84 -16.09
N ALA A 213 -13.57 -19.20 -15.88
CA ALA A 213 -12.30 -19.90 -15.68
C ALA A 213 -12.20 -20.56 -14.30
N LEU A 214 -12.95 -20.04 -13.33
CA LEU A 214 -12.98 -20.54 -11.96
C LEU A 214 -14.41 -20.81 -11.50
N ASN A 215 -14.54 -21.53 -10.38
CA ASN A 215 -15.83 -21.75 -9.73
C ASN A 215 -16.42 -20.41 -9.25
N ILE A 216 -17.71 -20.23 -9.42
CA ILE A 216 -18.43 -19.01 -9.00
C ILE A 216 -18.22 -18.74 -7.50
N GLU A 217 -18.19 -19.78 -6.66
CA GLU A 217 -17.93 -19.65 -5.23
C GLU A 217 -16.47 -19.25 -4.89
N ALA A 218 -15.52 -19.38 -5.83
CA ALA A 218 -14.15 -18.94 -5.67
C ALA A 218 -13.92 -17.47 -6.10
N ILE A 219 -14.91 -16.87 -6.77
CA ILE A 219 -14.81 -15.47 -7.25
C ILE A 219 -14.54 -14.47 -6.12
N PRO A 220 -15.18 -14.55 -4.93
CA PRO A 220 -14.87 -13.61 -3.86
C PRO A 220 -13.42 -13.66 -3.39
N GLU A 221 -12.76 -14.81 -3.33
CA GLU A 221 -11.35 -14.93 -2.98
C GLU A 221 -10.45 -14.23 -4.01
N LEU A 222 -10.71 -14.45 -5.30
CA LEU A 222 -9.99 -13.80 -6.40
C LEU A 222 -10.18 -12.29 -6.36
N ALA A 223 -11.43 -11.83 -6.25
CA ALA A 223 -11.78 -10.41 -6.24
C ALA A 223 -11.18 -9.69 -5.02
N PHE A 224 -11.18 -10.34 -3.85
CA PHE A 224 -10.58 -9.81 -2.63
C PHE A 224 -9.06 -9.64 -2.77
N GLN A 225 -8.37 -10.64 -3.35
CA GLN A 225 -6.93 -10.55 -3.59
C GLN A 225 -6.60 -9.40 -4.57
N VAL A 226 -7.32 -9.29 -5.69
CA VAL A 226 -7.14 -8.18 -6.64
C VAL A 226 -7.44 -6.83 -5.99
N ALA A 227 -8.50 -6.74 -5.16
CA ALA A 227 -8.82 -5.51 -4.43
C ALA A 227 -7.70 -5.09 -3.45
N ASN A 228 -7.07 -6.05 -2.76
CA ASN A 228 -5.93 -5.78 -1.89
C ASN A 228 -4.71 -5.26 -2.67
N ILE A 229 -4.42 -5.82 -3.84
CA ILE A 229 -3.35 -5.31 -4.72
C ILE A 229 -3.66 -3.88 -5.16
N ILE A 230 -4.88 -3.59 -5.62
CA ILE A 230 -5.31 -2.22 -6.00
C ILE A 230 -5.17 -1.27 -4.81
N LYS A 231 -5.66 -1.68 -3.63
CA LYS A 231 -5.52 -0.92 -2.37
C LYS A 231 -4.05 -0.60 -2.06
N ALA A 232 -3.16 -1.56 -2.22
CA ALA A 232 -1.73 -1.40 -1.97
C ALA A 232 -1.06 -0.45 -2.97
N ILE A 233 -1.37 -0.57 -4.27
CA ILE A 233 -0.88 0.32 -5.32
C ILE A 233 -1.27 1.77 -5.03
N PHE A 234 -2.49 2.02 -4.59
CA PHE A 234 -2.98 3.36 -4.25
C PHE A 234 -2.71 3.78 -2.79
N GLY A 235 -1.85 3.07 -2.06
CA GLY A 235 -1.28 3.49 -0.77
C GLY A 235 -2.27 3.51 0.40
N LYS A 236 -3.33 2.68 0.35
CA LYS A 236 -4.33 2.57 1.43
C LYS A 236 -4.11 1.40 2.40
N ASN A 237 -2.93 0.79 2.39
CA ASN A 237 -2.58 -0.26 3.34
C ASN A 237 -2.53 0.24 4.78
N LYS A 238 -2.77 -0.67 5.72
CA LYS A 238 -2.48 -0.42 7.13
C LYS A 238 -0.98 -0.22 7.35
N LYS A 239 -0.62 0.45 8.44
CA LYS A 239 0.78 0.82 8.73
C LYS A 239 1.27 0.30 10.08
N ALA A 240 0.35 0.02 10.98
CA ALA A 240 0.67 -0.37 12.35
C ALA A 240 -0.16 -1.57 12.79
N LEU A 241 0.43 -2.39 13.64
CA LEU A 241 -0.18 -3.52 14.31
C LEU A 241 -0.23 -3.20 15.81
N ALA A 242 -1.41 -3.04 16.38
CA ALA A 242 -1.63 -2.85 17.80
C ALA A 242 -2.04 -4.19 18.42
N LEU A 243 -1.24 -4.69 19.35
CA LEU A 243 -1.34 -6.03 19.89
C LEU A 243 -1.73 -5.98 21.38
N ALA A 244 -2.74 -6.74 21.77
CA ALA A 244 -2.88 -7.16 23.16
C ALA A 244 -1.73 -8.11 23.55
N LEU A 245 -1.60 -8.42 24.80
CA LEU A 245 -0.52 -9.27 25.33
C LEU A 245 -1.06 -10.63 25.78
N ASP A 246 -1.73 -10.66 26.94
CA ASP A 246 -2.27 -11.87 27.52
C ASP A 246 -3.26 -12.56 26.56
N ASN A 247 -3.13 -13.87 26.39
CA ASN A 247 -3.85 -14.72 25.43
C ASN A 247 -3.80 -14.24 23.96
N THR A 248 -2.90 -13.30 23.65
CA THR A 248 -2.67 -12.79 22.30
C THR A 248 -1.23 -13.05 21.85
N LEU A 249 -0.22 -12.62 22.61
CA LEU A 249 1.20 -12.90 22.31
C LEU A 249 1.75 -14.11 23.10
N TRP A 250 1.11 -14.49 24.15
CA TRP A 250 1.37 -15.69 24.96
C TRP A 250 0.06 -16.19 25.57
N GLY A 251 -0.02 -17.44 25.95
CA GLY A 251 -1.13 -17.99 26.72
C GLY A 251 -0.96 -17.69 28.20
N GLY A 252 -2.10 -17.38 28.88
CA GLY A 252 -2.11 -16.98 30.28
C GLY A 252 -2.12 -15.48 30.49
N ILE A 253 -2.22 -15.07 31.76
CA ILE A 253 -2.31 -13.69 32.23
C ILE A 253 -1.07 -13.41 33.08
N VAL A 254 -0.14 -12.59 32.57
CA VAL A 254 1.17 -12.38 33.21
C VAL A 254 1.07 -11.88 34.65
N GLY A 255 0.05 -11.05 34.97
CA GLY A 255 -0.17 -10.51 36.32
C GLY A 255 -0.66 -11.54 37.32
N ASP A 256 -1.36 -12.58 36.88
CA ASP A 256 -1.96 -13.62 37.73
C ASP A 256 -1.08 -14.89 37.77
N ASP A 257 -0.58 -15.31 36.63
CA ASP A 257 0.14 -16.58 36.47
C ASP A 257 1.65 -16.45 36.74
N GLY A 258 2.19 -15.24 36.63
CA GLY A 258 3.65 -15.00 36.66
C GLY A 258 4.33 -15.31 35.33
N VAL A 259 5.47 -14.67 35.08
CA VAL A 259 6.20 -14.77 33.81
C VAL A 259 6.62 -16.21 33.49
N GLU A 260 7.02 -16.97 34.50
CA GLU A 260 7.51 -18.36 34.37
C GLU A 260 6.43 -19.38 33.97
N ASN A 261 5.16 -19.03 34.10
CA ASN A 261 4.04 -19.92 33.78
C ASN A 261 3.31 -19.52 32.48
N LEU A 262 3.83 -18.54 31.73
CA LEU A 262 3.27 -18.16 30.46
C LEU A 262 3.47 -19.27 29.42
N GLU A 263 2.43 -19.55 28.65
CA GLU A 263 2.48 -20.49 27.51
C GLU A 263 3.15 -19.79 26.31
N ILE A 264 4.47 -19.88 26.26
CA ILE A 264 5.31 -19.40 25.15
C ILE A 264 6.55 -20.27 25.03
N GLY A 265 7.02 -20.54 23.82
CA GLY A 265 8.20 -21.37 23.58
C GLY A 265 7.86 -22.62 22.79
N LYS A 266 8.47 -23.78 23.14
CA LYS A 266 8.37 -25.03 22.35
C LYS A 266 7.92 -26.24 23.17
N GLU A 267 7.51 -26.06 24.41
CA GLU A 267 7.22 -27.17 25.32
C GLU A 267 5.83 -27.75 25.11
N THR A 268 4.84 -26.92 24.80
CA THR A 268 3.46 -27.37 24.53
C THR A 268 3.02 -26.98 23.11
N ALA A 269 1.95 -27.58 22.61
CA ALA A 269 1.39 -27.22 21.30
C ALA A 269 0.87 -25.78 21.27
N GLU A 270 0.30 -25.32 22.38
CA GLU A 270 -0.19 -23.94 22.49
C GLU A 270 0.95 -22.94 22.56
N ALA A 271 1.96 -23.19 23.38
CA ALA A 271 3.17 -22.37 23.45
C ALA A 271 3.87 -22.24 22.08
N MET A 272 3.93 -23.34 21.30
CA MET A 272 4.48 -23.33 19.95
C MET A 272 3.67 -22.43 19.02
N ALA A 273 2.34 -22.43 19.11
CA ALA A 273 1.48 -21.58 18.26
C ALA A 273 1.71 -20.08 18.57
N TYR A 274 1.82 -19.69 19.84
CA TYR A 274 2.20 -18.32 20.22
C TYR A 274 3.61 -17.96 19.78
N PHE A 275 4.55 -18.90 19.88
CA PHE A 275 5.92 -18.67 19.43
C PHE A 275 5.97 -18.39 17.92
N GLU A 276 5.30 -19.19 17.09
CA GLU A 276 5.20 -18.99 15.65
C GLU A 276 4.49 -17.68 15.33
N PHE A 277 3.43 -17.35 16.06
CA PHE A 277 2.73 -16.08 15.90
C PHE A 277 3.64 -14.87 16.20
N GLN A 278 4.43 -14.93 17.27
CA GLN A 278 5.43 -13.89 17.55
C GLN A 278 6.48 -13.78 16.43
N GLN A 279 6.92 -14.90 15.84
CA GLN A 279 7.84 -14.88 14.69
C GLN A 279 7.21 -14.17 13.49
N TYR A 280 5.95 -14.48 13.18
CA TYR A 280 5.17 -13.86 12.11
C TYR A 280 5.01 -12.36 12.34
N VAL A 281 4.62 -11.94 13.53
CA VAL A 281 4.51 -10.53 13.91
C VAL A 281 5.85 -9.82 13.77
N LYS A 282 6.95 -10.43 14.26
CA LYS A 282 8.29 -9.85 14.18
C LYS A 282 8.75 -9.65 12.73
N ALA A 283 8.43 -10.59 11.83
CA ALA A 283 8.75 -10.46 10.41
C ALA A 283 8.05 -9.27 9.74
N HIS A 284 6.87 -8.86 10.21
CA HIS A 284 6.19 -7.67 9.71
C HIS A 284 6.96 -6.36 9.96
N LYS A 285 7.80 -6.33 11.00
CA LYS A 285 8.70 -5.20 11.25
C LYS A 285 9.66 -4.97 10.07
N ASP A 286 10.14 -6.04 9.45
CA ASP A 286 11.03 -5.97 8.29
C ASP A 286 10.30 -5.50 7.02
N LEU A 287 8.97 -5.58 6.99
CA LEU A 287 8.14 -4.97 5.95
C LEU A 287 7.82 -3.49 6.23
N GLY A 288 8.32 -2.96 7.36
CA GLY A 288 8.05 -1.59 7.80
C GLY A 288 6.70 -1.40 8.48
N VAL A 289 6.06 -2.46 8.94
CA VAL A 289 4.89 -2.39 9.80
C VAL A 289 5.32 -1.97 11.21
N LEU A 290 4.67 -0.96 11.77
CA LEU A 290 4.96 -0.48 13.12
C LEU A 290 4.30 -1.42 14.14
N LEU A 291 5.07 -1.99 15.03
CA LEU A 291 4.55 -2.82 16.11
C LEU A 291 4.27 -1.97 17.33
N THR A 292 3.09 -2.08 17.91
CA THR A 292 2.68 -1.38 19.13
C THR A 292 1.96 -2.32 20.08
N VAL A 293 2.10 -2.07 21.37
CA VAL A 293 1.33 -2.78 22.41
C VAL A 293 0.14 -1.94 22.83
N CYS A 294 -1.02 -2.56 22.95
CA CYS A 294 -2.25 -1.99 23.47
C CYS A 294 -2.92 -3.01 24.40
N SER A 295 -2.50 -3.04 25.68
CA SER A 295 -2.92 -4.06 26.64
C SER A 295 -3.43 -3.45 27.93
N LYS A 296 -4.44 -4.11 28.54
CA LYS A 296 -4.87 -3.83 29.91
C LYS A 296 -3.97 -4.62 30.87
N ASN A 297 -2.92 -4.00 31.31
CA ASN A 297 -1.91 -4.61 32.17
C ASN A 297 -1.13 -3.54 32.93
N GLU A 298 -0.43 -3.92 33.99
CA GLU A 298 0.61 -3.06 34.57
C GLU A 298 1.83 -3.05 33.64
N GLU A 299 2.44 -1.89 33.44
CA GLU A 299 3.59 -1.73 32.52
C GLU A 299 4.76 -2.66 32.89
N GLU A 300 5.01 -2.83 34.20
CA GLU A 300 6.09 -3.71 34.70
C GLU A 300 5.84 -5.18 34.29
N ASN A 301 4.60 -5.67 34.44
CA ASN A 301 4.22 -7.02 34.04
C ASN A 301 4.30 -7.21 32.52
N ALA A 302 3.84 -6.23 31.76
CA ALA A 302 3.94 -6.25 30.29
C ALA A 302 5.39 -6.35 29.81
N LEU A 303 6.29 -5.55 30.39
CA LEU A 303 7.72 -5.57 30.08
C LEU A 303 8.38 -6.88 30.52
N ALA A 304 7.97 -7.43 31.65
CA ALA A 304 8.47 -8.72 32.13
C ALA A 304 8.04 -9.87 31.19
N GLY A 305 6.77 -9.93 30.79
CA GLY A 305 6.27 -10.90 29.81
C GLY A 305 6.97 -10.79 28.45
N LEU A 306 7.15 -9.58 27.93
CA LEU A 306 7.91 -9.33 26.69
C LEU A 306 9.42 -9.67 26.81
N SER A 307 9.92 -9.80 28.03
CA SER A 307 11.30 -10.20 28.30
C SER A 307 11.45 -11.70 28.58
N HIS A 308 10.36 -12.48 28.45
CA HIS A 308 10.41 -13.93 28.67
C HIS A 308 11.51 -14.59 27.84
N PRO A 309 12.37 -15.45 28.40
CA PRO A 309 13.54 -16.03 27.72
C PRO A 309 13.20 -16.71 26.39
N GLU A 310 12.08 -17.42 26.32
CA GLU A 310 11.62 -18.16 25.14
C GLU A 310 10.77 -17.32 24.18
N GLY A 311 10.40 -16.09 24.54
CA GLY A 311 9.69 -15.18 23.65
C GLY A 311 10.56 -14.76 22.46
N VAL A 312 9.92 -14.44 21.33
CA VAL A 312 10.59 -13.93 20.11
C VAL A 312 10.59 -12.41 20.08
N LEU A 313 9.45 -11.82 20.42
CA LEU A 313 9.30 -10.37 20.53
C LEU A 313 9.92 -9.85 21.82
N ARG A 314 10.53 -8.67 21.73
CA ARG A 314 11.17 -7.98 22.86
C ARG A 314 10.61 -6.56 22.98
N PRO A 315 10.71 -5.90 24.14
CA PRO A 315 10.26 -4.51 24.28
C PRO A 315 10.78 -3.59 23.17
N ASP A 316 12.04 -3.81 22.75
CA ASP A 316 12.67 -3.04 21.67
C ASP A 316 12.10 -3.31 20.26
N ASP A 317 11.25 -4.29 20.07
CA ASP A 317 10.59 -4.50 18.80
C ASP A 317 9.40 -3.56 18.59
N PHE A 318 8.90 -2.95 19.66
CA PHE A 318 7.74 -2.06 19.62
C PHE A 318 8.16 -0.58 19.57
N VAL A 319 7.46 0.20 18.78
CA VAL A 319 7.65 1.66 18.66
C VAL A 319 6.87 2.42 19.73
N ALA A 320 5.84 1.80 20.30
CA ALA A 320 5.05 2.31 21.44
C ALA A 320 4.48 1.15 22.25
N ILE A 321 4.52 1.28 23.59
CA ILE A 321 3.95 0.31 24.52
C ILE A 321 2.94 1.05 25.39
N LYS A 322 1.65 0.73 25.25
CA LYS A 322 0.57 1.21 26.10
C LYS A 322 0.01 0.01 26.90
N ALA A 323 0.63 -0.23 28.05
CA ALA A 323 0.18 -1.20 29.03
C ALA A 323 -0.38 -0.41 30.24
N ASN A 324 -1.70 -0.29 30.30
CA ASN A 324 -2.41 0.45 31.32
C ASN A 324 -3.90 0.04 31.34
N TRP A 325 -4.68 0.54 32.30
CA TRP A 325 -6.10 0.20 32.47
C TRP A 325 -7.06 1.15 31.73
N LEU A 326 -6.55 2.03 30.88
CA LEU A 326 -7.40 2.88 30.04
C LEU A 326 -8.10 2.06 28.94
N PRO A 327 -9.22 2.54 28.40
CA PRO A 327 -9.87 1.91 27.24
C PRO A 327 -8.91 1.77 26.06
N LYS A 328 -8.93 0.61 25.38
CA LYS A 328 -7.99 0.31 24.30
C LYS A 328 -8.16 1.21 23.07
N ASP A 329 -9.37 1.66 22.78
CA ASP A 329 -9.65 2.66 21.73
C ASP A 329 -8.91 3.97 22.01
N LYS A 330 -8.87 4.47 23.24
CA LYS A 330 -8.11 5.66 23.62
C LYS A 330 -6.60 5.45 23.47
N ASN A 331 -6.09 4.30 23.93
CA ASN A 331 -4.69 3.97 23.79
C ASN A 331 -4.24 3.91 22.30
N ILE A 332 -5.12 3.43 21.39
CA ILE A 332 -4.86 3.44 19.96
C ILE A 332 -4.82 4.88 19.42
N VAL A 333 -5.76 5.75 19.83
CA VAL A 333 -5.76 7.16 19.44
C VAL A 333 -4.51 7.87 19.92
N ASP A 334 -4.15 7.72 21.20
CA ASP A 334 -2.94 8.33 21.78
C ASP A 334 -1.67 7.85 21.06
N THR A 335 -1.61 6.55 20.72
CA THR A 335 -0.50 5.98 19.96
C THR A 335 -0.47 6.52 18.53
N ALA A 336 -1.62 6.69 17.89
CA ALA A 336 -1.74 7.26 16.55
C ALA A 336 -1.22 8.72 16.52
N GLU A 337 -1.58 9.52 17.53
CA GLU A 337 -1.08 10.89 17.70
C GLU A 337 0.42 10.92 17.94
N GLU A 338 0.94 10.06 18.83
CA GLU A 338 2.37 9.93 19.12
C GLU A 338 3.19 9.59 17.88
N LEU A 339 2.66 8.71 17.03
CA LEU A 339 3.29 8.27 15.79
C LEU A 339 2.99 9.18 14.58
N ASN A 340 2.16 10.22 14.74
CA ASN A 340 1.68 11.06 13.65
C ASN A 340 1.06 10.26 12.49
N ILE A 341 0.26 9.25 12.80
CA ILE A 341 -0.54 8.48 11.83
C ILE A 341 -2.01 8.50 12.27
N LEU A 342 -2.91 8.14 11.35
CA LEU A 342 -4.34 8.06 11.68
C LEU A 342 -4.67 6.73 12.36
N SER A 343 -5.65 6.69 13.28
CA SER A 343 -6.12 5.46 13.91
C SER A 343 -6.61 4.43 12.88
N GLU A 344 -7.17 4.89 11.75
CA GLU A 344 -7.54 4.01 10.63
C GLU A 344 -6.36 3.28 9.98
N ALA A 345 -5.11 3.67 10.27
CA ALA A 345 -3.91 2.98 9.78
C ALA A 345 -3.52 1.75 10.62
N PHE A 346 -4.23 1.50 11.71
CA PHE A 346 -3.98 0.37 12.60
C PHE A 346 -4.78 -0.88 12.24
N VAL A 347 -4.18 -2.02 12.57
CA VAL A 347 -4.85 -3.31 12.77
C VAL A 347 -4.75 -3.60 14.26
N PHE A 348 -5.88 -3.79 14.92
CA PHE A 348 -5.94 -4.12 16.35
C PHE A 348 -6.23 -5.61 16.52
N VAL A 349 -5.34 -6.30 17.21
CA VAL A 349 -5.39 -7.75 17.46
C VAL A 349 -5.53 -8.02 18.95
N ASP A 350 -6.58 -8.71 19.31
CA ASP A 350 -6.96 -8.99 20.69
C ASP A 350 -7.79 -10.29 20.72
N ASP A 351 -7.50 -11.19 21.67
CA ASP A 351 -8.27 -12.43 21.88
C ASP A 351 -9.68 -12.15 22.41
N ASN A 352 -9.84 -11.07 23.21
CA ASN A 352 -11.10 -10.74 23.87
C ASN A 352 -12.12 -10.10 22.90
N PRO A 353 -13.23 -10.78 22.59
CA PRO A 353 -14.24 -10.25 21.67
C PRO A 353 -14.89 -8.95 22.16
N ALA A 354 -14.99 -8.72 23.47
CA ALA A 354 -15.56 -7.49 24.01
C ALA A 354 -14.66 -6.28 23.71
N GLU A 355 -13.35 -6.43 23.86
CA GLU A 355 -12.39 -5.38 23.52
C GLU A 355 -12.39 -5.08 22.01
N ARG A 356 -12.47 -6.14 21.18
CA ARG A 356 -12.59 -5.98 19.73
C ARG A 356 -13.86 -5.19 19.34
N GLU A 357 -15.01 -5.50 19.92
CA GLU A 357 -16.26 -4.78 19.64
C GLU A 357 -16.22 -3.32 20.10
N ILE A 358 -15.58 -3.02 21.24
CA ILE A 358 -15.40 -1.63 21.71
C ILE A 358 -14.56 -0.85 20.69
N VAL A 359 -13.40 -1.37 20.29
CA VAL A 359 -12.53 -0.68 19.34
C VAL A 359 -13.22 -0.52 17.98
N ARG A 360 -13.89 -1.55 17.47
CA ARG A 360 -14.65 -1.49 16.21
C ARG A 360 -15.76 -0.44 16.24
N GLY A 361 -16.45 -0.33 17.36
CA GLY A 361 -17.55 0.63 17.54
C GLY A 361 -17.09 2.07 17.71
N GLN A 362 -15.93 2.29 18.32
CA GLN A 362 -15.43 3.64 18.64
C GLN A 362 -14.49 4.19 17.56
N LEU A 363 -13.73 3.33 16.87
CA LEU A 363 -12.71 3.73 15.91
C LEU A 363 -13.05 3.25 14.49
N GLY A 364 -13.89 4.02 13.80
CA GLY A 364 -14.20 3.75 12.41
C GLY A 364 -12.92 3.74 11.53
N GLY A 365 -12.73 2.66 10.76
CA GLY A 365 -11.59 2.50 9.88
C GLY A 365 -10.39 1.75 10.48
N THR A 366 -10.25 1.63 11.82
CA THR A 366 -9.33 0.67 12.44
C THR A 366 -9.76 -0.75 12.09
N ALA A 367 -8.84 -1.55 11.54
CA ALA A 367 -9.14 -2.96 11.25
C ALA A 367 -9.11 -3.78 12.55
N VAL A 368 -10.12 -4.62 12.76
CA VAL A 368 -10.24 -5.45 13.95
C VAL A 368 -10.60 -6.88 13.53
N PRO A 369 -9.60 -7.71 13.17
CA PRO A 369 -9.84 -9.08 12.68
C PRO A 369 -10.46 -9.99 13.73
N GLU A 370 -11.28 -10.94 13.27
CA GLU A 370 -11.81 -12.04 14.09
C GLU A 370 -10.79 -13.19 14.10
N ILE A 371 -9.88 -13.17 15.06
CA ILE A 371 -8.71 -14.06 15.06
C ILE A 371 -8.98 -15.51 15.50
N GLY A 372 -10.06 -15.79 16.23
CA GLY A 372 -10.38 -17.16 16.68
C GLY A 372 -9.38 -17.73 17.68
N GLU A 373 -8.97 -18.99 17.45
CA GLU A 373 -7.95 -19.69 18.22
C GLU A 373 -6.54 -19.29 17.77
N VAL A 374 -5.54 -19.40 18.66
CA VAL A 374 -4.14 -19.00 18.34
C VAL A 374 -3.58 -19.65 17.08
N THR A 375 -3.98 -20.87 16.79
CA THR A 375 -3.59 -21.60 15.55
C THR A 375 -4.12 -20.95 14.27
N ASP A 376 -5.11 -20.06 14.37
CA ASP A 376 -5.70 -19.36 13.23
C ASP A 376 -5.17 -17.93 13.06
N TYR A 377 -4.48 -17.36 14.07
CA TYR A 377 -4.05 -15.97 14.08
C TYR A 377 -3.24 -15.59 12.83
N ILE A 378 -2.21 -16.37 12.49
CA ILE A 378 -1.39 -16.14 11.31
C ILE A 378 -2.25 -16.17 10.05
N ARG A 379 -3.08 -17.20 9.88
CA ARG A 379 -3.92 -17.36 8.69
C ARG A 379 -4.89 -16.19 8.51
N VAL A 380 -5.51 -15.73 9.60
CA VAL A 380 -6.47 -14.62 9.54
C VAL A 380 -5.77 -13.31 9.18
N LEU A 381 -4.65 -12.99 9.82
CA LEU A 381 -3.91 -11.76 9.54
C LEU A 381 -3.31 -11.75 8.13
N ASP A 382 -2.72 -12.87 7.71
CA ASP A 382 -2.11 -13.03 6.39
C ASP A 382 -3.14 -12.83 5.28
N ARG A 383 -4.25 -13.55 5.35
CA ARG A 383 -5.28 -13.52 4.29
C ARG A 383 -6.17 -12.29 4.31
N SER A 384 -6.17 -11.51 5.40
CA SER A 384 -6.91 -10.24 5.43
C SER A 384 -6.31 -9.14 4.53
N GLY A 385 -5.08 -9.33 4.02
CA GLY A 385 -4.45 -8.42 3.08
C GLY A 385 -4.20 -7.01 3.62
N TYR A 386 -4.15 -6.82 4.94
CA TYR A 386 -3.93 -5.49 5.55
C TYR A 386 -2.61 -4.86 5.16
N PHE A 387 -1.60 -5.69 4.97
CA PHE A 387 -0.21 -5.31 4.71
C PHE A 387 0.27 -5.79 3.33
N GLU A 388 -0.65 -5.93 2.35
CA GLU A 388 -0.32 -6.35 0.99
C GLU A 388 0.88 -5.56 0.45
N THR A 389 1.95 -6.25 0.06
CA THR A 389 3.20 -5.62 -0.32
C THR A 389 3.38 -5.68 -1.83
N VAL A 390 3.27 -4.55 -2.50
CA VAL A 390 3.48 -4.41 -3.96
C VAL A 390 4.86 -3.85 -4.31
N THR A 391 5.51 -3.21 -3.35
CA THR A 391 6.89 -2.70 -3.46
C THR A 391 7.53 -2.70 -2.08
N LEU A 392 8.81 -3.02 -2.00
CA LEU A 392 9.60 -2.97 -0.76
C LEU A 392 10.85 -2.13 -1.01
N SER A 393 10.95 -0.98 -0.34
CA SER A 393 12.09 -0.08 -0.43
C SER A 393 12.98 -0.17 0.80
N GLU A 394 14.23 0.28 0.69
CA GLU A 394 15.13 0.40 1.85
C GLU A 394 14.54 1.27 2.98
N ASP A 395 13.77 2.30 2.62
CA ASP A 395 13.07 3.15 3.59
C ASP A 395 11.95 2.40 4.32
N ASP A 396 11.30 1.42 3.67
CA ASP A 396 10.33 0.56 4.33
C ASP A 396 11.02 -0.34 5.36
N LEU A 397 12.18 -0.91 5.01
CA LEU A 397 13.00 -1.73 5.93
C LEU A 397 13.47 -0.94 7.17
N LYS A 398 13.81 0.34 7.01
CA LYS A 398 14.30 1.22 8.08
C LYS A 398 13.19 1.94 8.86
N ARG A 399 11.92 1.73 8.50
CA ARG A 399 10.80 2.54 9.05
C ARG A 399 10.69 2.46 10.57
N ASN A 400 10.81 1.29 11.16
CA ASN A 400 10.74 1.10 12.62
C ASN A 400 11.83 1.89 13.35
N ASP A 401 13.07 1.89 12.85
CA ASP A 401 14.18 2.64 13.44
C ASP A 401 13.93 4.15 13.37
N MET A 402 13.36 4.62 12.26
CA MET A 402 12.97 6.03 12.11
C MET A 402 11.89 6.45 13.13
N TYR A 403 10.91 5.59 13.41
CA TYR A 403 9.86 5.88 14.40
C TYR A 403 10.39 5.82 15.83
N ARG A 404 11.33 4.92 16.13
CA ARG A 404 12.04 4.92 17.42
C ARG A 404 12.84 6.21 17.62
N ALA A 405 13.54 6.65 16.59
CA ALA A 405 14.23 7.93 16.64
C ALA A 405 13.24 9.09 16.89
N ASN A 406 12.00 9.02 16.35
CA ASN A 406 10.96 10.00 16.65
C ASN A 406 10.53 9.98 18.12
N ALA A 407 10.37 8.81 18.74
CA ALA A 407 10.08 8.71 20.16
C ALA A 407 11.20 9.32 21.02
N GLN A 408 12.47 9.13 20.63
CA GLN A 408 13.60 9.78 21.31
C GLN A 408 13.57 11.30 21.14
N ARG A 409 13.17 11.81 19.96
CA ARG A 409 12.99 13.25 19.69
C ARG A 409 11.90 13.83 20.57
N ALA A 410 10.75 13.15 20.71
CA ALA A 410 9.67 13.59 21.59
C ALA A 410 10.12 13.69 23.06
N LYS A 411 10.89 12.72 23.56
CA LYS A 411 11.51 12.78 24.88
C LYS A 411 12.52 13.93 25.00
N ALA A 412 13.28 14.23 23.95
CA ALA A 412 14.21 15.35 23.94
C ALA A 412 13.45 16.69 23.95
N GLN A 413 12.37 16.80 23.19
CA GLN A 413 11.52 18.01 23.12
C GLN A 413 11.00 18.44 24.50
N SER A 414 10.58 17.49 25.33
CA SER A 414 10.04 17.78 26.68
C SER A 414 11.03 18.47 27.62
N ARG A 415 12.32 18.55 27.25
CA ARG A 415 13.37 19.24 28.01
C ARG A 415 13.56 20.72 27.63
N PHE A 416 12.90 21.18 26.58
CA PHE A 416 13.01 22.55 26.08
C PHE A 416 11.70 23.30 26.36
N ALA A 417 11.84 24.55 26.80
CA ALA A 417 10.71 25.46 26.99
C ALA A 417 10.28 26.13 25.69
N ASP A 418 11.23 26.35 24.77
CA ASP A 418 11.01 26.95 23.47
C ASP A 418 11.16 25.91 22.34
N TYR A 419 10.23 25.93 21.38
CA TYR A 419 10.22 24.95 20.30
C TYR A 419 11.32 25.20 19.26
N HIS A 420 11.65 26.46 19.01
CA HIS A 420 12.74 26.83 18.09
C HIS A 420 14.09 26.37 18.62
N ASP A 421 14.37 26.55 19.93
CA ASP A 421 15.58 26.05 20.57
C ASP A 421 15.68 24.53 20.50
N TYR A 422 14.54 23.84 20.66
CA TYR A 422 14.49 22.40 20.44
C TYR A 422 14.87 22.03 19.01
N LEU A 423 14.30 22.70 17.98
CA LEU A 423 14.63 22.43 16.58
C LEU A 423 16.13 22.67 16.29
N LEU A 424 16.70 23.75 16.81
CA LEU A 424 18.15 24.01 16.69
C LEU A 424 18.98 22.88 17.32
N SER A 425 18.52 22.35 18.45
CA SER A 425 19.20 21.26 19.16
C SER A 425 19.24 19.95 18.37
N LEU A 426 18.38 19.77 17.36
CA LEU A 426 18.38 18.59 16.50
C LEU A 426 19.53 18.55 15.49
N GLU A 427 20.19 19.69 15.25
CA GLU A 427 21.31 19.84 14.31
C GLU A 427 20.96 19.34 12.91
N MET A 428 19.76 19.75 12.44
CA MET A 428 19.19 19.25 11.19
C MET A 428 19.99 19.69 9.96
N THR A 429 20.16 18.75 9.03
CA THR A 429 20.71 18.98 7.70
C THR A 429 19.77 18.41 6.66
N ALA A 430 19.42 19.17 5.63
CA ALA A 430 18.65 18.70 4.50
C ALA A 430 19.51 18.64 3.24
N GLU A 431 19.28 17.61 2.45
CA GLU A 431 19.71 17.50 1.06
C GLU A 431 18.47 17.77 0.19
N ILE A 432 18.46 18.90 -0.52
CA ILE A 432 17.35 19.31 -1.38
C ILE A 432 17.89 19.49 -2.79
N GLY A 433 17.37 18.74 -3.76
CA GLY A 433 17.85 18.75 -5.12
C GLY A 433 16.80 18.37 -6.15
N ASP A 434 17.19 18.40 -7.44
CA ASP A 434 16.34 17.92 -8.54
C ASP A 434 16.21 16.39 -8.46
N PHE A 435 15.17 15.84 -9.06
CA PHE A 435 14.94 14.40 -9.07
C PHE A 435 16.17 13.66 -9.64
N SER A 436 16.45 12.50 -9.05
CA SER A 436 17.52 11.61 -9.47
C SER A 436 16.94 10.22 -9.71
N PRO A 437 17.44 9.47 -10.71
CA PRO A 437 17.02 8.08 -10.95
C PRO A 437 17.08 7.22 -9.70
N LEU A 438 18.07 7.47 -8.83
CA LEU A 438 18.24 6.77 -7.54
C LEU A 438 17.03 6.89 -6.62
N TYR A 439 16.35 8.05 -6.62
CA TYR A 439 15.22 8.31 -5.72
C TYR A 439 13.86 8.27 -6.39
N LEU A 440 13.79 8.10 -7.73
CA LEU A 440 12.55 8.23 -8.49
C LEU A 440 11.48 7.24 -8.03
N GLN A 441 11.86 5.99 -7.77
CA GLN A 441 10.95 4.98 -7.23
C GLN A 441 10.39 5.39 -5.86
N ARG A 442 11.27 5.91 -4.98
CA ARG A 442 10.86 6.36 -3.65
C ARG A 442 9.97 7.61 -3.71
N ILE A 443 10.27 8.55 -4.59
CA ILE A 443 9.46 9.73 -4.85
C ILE A 443 8.06 9.31 -5.30
N THR A 444 7.95 8.41 -6.28
CA THR A 444 6.68 7.85 -6.75
C THR A 444 5.88 7.19 -5.62
N GLN A 445 6.53 6.41 -4.76
CA GLN A 445 5.87 5.81 -3.59
C GLN A 445 5.32 6.86 -2.63
N LEU A 446 6.07 7.93 -2.37
CA LEU A 446 5.63 9.00 -1.47
C LEU A 446 4.38 9.69 -2.01
N THR A 447 4.26 9.92 -3.33
CA THR A 447 3.06 10.51 -3.92
C THR A 447 1.82 9.66 -3.67
N ASN A 448 1.97 8.34 -3.60
CA ASN A 448 0.87 7.40 -3.39
C ASN A 448 0.58 7.12 -1.90
N LYS A 449 1.59 7.22 -1.02
CA LYS A 449 1.46 6.89 0.42
C LYS A 449 1.19 8.12 1.32
N SER A 450 1.40 9.37 0.85
CA SER A 450 1.23 10.60 1.67
C SER A 450 -0.18 11.17 1.52
N ASN A 451 -0.89 11.29 2.65
CA ASN A 451 -2.28 11.75 2.68
C ASN A 451 -2.48 12.98 3.57
N GLN A 452 -1.76 13.10 4.70
CA GLN A 452 -1.97 14.16 5.68
C GLN A 452 -1.30 15.47 5.23
N PHE A 453 -0.03 15.41 4.88
CA PHE A 453 0.67 16.56 4.29
C PHE A 453 0.78 16.35 2.78
N ASN A 454 -0.29 16.63 2.07
CA ASN A 454 -0.36 16.62 0.62
C ASN A 454 -1.42 17.64 0.17
N LEU A 455 -0.97 18.73 -0.44
CA LEU A 455 -1.81 19.89 -0.75
C LEU A 455 -2.81 19.62 -1.88
N THR A 456 -2.41 18.87 -2.91
CA THR A 456 -3.25 18.63 -4.10
C THR A 456 -3.77 17.21 -4.18
N THR A 457 -3.25 16.30 -3.34
CA THR A 457 -3.55 14.86 -3.34
C THR A 457 -3.31 14.17 -4.69
N LYS A 458 -2.61 14.83 -5.61
CA LYS A 458 -2.24 14.27 -6.92
C LYS A 458 -1.36 13.02 -6.73
N ARG A 459 -1.62 12.00 -7.52
CA ARG A 459 -0.90 10.72 -7.51
C ARG A 459 -0.22 10.54 -8.85
N TYR A 460 0.94 9.90 -8.84
CA TYR A 460 1.70 9.65 -10.06
C TYR A 460 1.99 8.16 -10.19
N THR A 461 1.84 7.64 -11.41
CA THR A 461 2.40 6.34 -11.78
C THR A 461 3.91 6.46 -11.99
N ALA A 462 4.61 5.32 -12.13
CA ALA A 462 6.03 5.33 -12.41
C ALA A 462 6.33 6.05 -13.74
N GLU A 463 5.52 5.79 -14.79
CA GLU A 463 5.66 6.42 -16.11
C GLU A 463 5.39 7.92 -16.08
N GLN A 464 4.35 8.34 -15.36
CA GLN A 464 4.05 9.77 -15.19
C GLN A 464 5.18 10.48 -14.45
N MET A 465 5.78 9.82 -13.45
CA MET A 465 6.91 10.37 -12.72
C MET A 465 8.17 10.42 -13.58
N GLU A 466 8.39 9.43 -14.42
CA GLU A 466 9.48 9.43 -15.41
C GLU A 466 9.27 10.52 -16.46
N ALA A 467 8.04 10.75 -16.92
CA ALA A 467 7.72 11.87 -17.82
C ALA A 467 8.00 13.23 -17.17
N VAL A 468 7.64 13.40 -15.89
CA VAL A 468 8.01 14.61 -15.12
C VAL A 468 9.51 14.75 -15.00
N TYR A 469 10.23 13.66 -14.72
CA TYR A 469 11.70 13.65 -14.62
C TYR A 469 12.38 14.06 -15.93
N ASN A 470 11.89 13.61 -17.08
CA ASN A 470 12.49 13.88 -18.39
C ASN A 470 12.05 15.21 -19.02
N SER A 471 11.18 15.99 -18.37
CA SER A 471 10.64 17.24 -18.94
C SER A 471 11.24 18.48 -18.30
N ASP A 472 11.72 19.42 -19.11
CA ASP A 472 12.25 20.73 -18.66
C ASP A 472 11.15 21.72 -18.24
N GLU A 473 9.87 21.38 -18.46
CA GLU A 473 8.74 22.24 -18.04
C GLU A 473 8.54 22.25 -16.51
N TYR A 474 9.18 21.32 -15.81
CA TYR A 474 9.00 21.17 -14.36
C TYR A 474 10.19 21.70 -13.55
N ILE A 475 9.87 22.31 -12.40
CA ILE A 475 10.79 22.42 -11.26
C ILE A 475 10.41 21.30 -10.31
N ARG A 476 11.33 20.38 -10.08
CA ARG A 476 11.12 19.16 -9.28
C ARG A 476 12.14 19.13 -8.16
N LEU A 477 11.66 19.00 -6.95
CA LEU A 477 12.54 18.95 -5.79
C LEU A 477 12.17 17.75 -4.92
N TYR A 478 13.18 16.97 -4.56
CA TYR A 478 13.10 16.05 -3.44
C TYR A 478 13.83 16.65 -2.24
N GLY A 479 13.44 16.23 -1.04
CA GLY A 479 14.12 16.61 0.19
C GLY A 479 14.37 15.39 1.07
N LYS A 480 15.64 15.21 1.49
CA LYS A 480 16.06 14.27 2.54
C LYS A 480 16.40 15.06 3.80
N LEU A 481 16.07 14.52 4.94
CA LEU A 481 16.35 15.17 6.23
C LEU A 481 17.18 14.27 7.13
N TYR A 482 18.24 14.83 7.67
CA TYR A 482 19.13 14.21 8.65
C TYR A 482 19.12 15.03 9.94
N ASP A 483 19.24 14.37 11.07
CA ASP A 483 19.45 15.01 12.37
C ASP A 483 20.33 14.14 13.27
N LYS A 484 20.61 14.59 14.49
CA LYS A 484 21.46 13.86 15.44
C LYS A 484 20.97 12.46 15.83
N PHE A 485 19.70 12.14 15.54
CA PHE A 485 19.10 10.82 15.81
C PHE A 485 19.09 9.91 14.59
N GLY A 486 19.43 10.41 13.39
CA GLY A 486 19.62 9.59 12.21
C GLY A 486 19.09 10.17 10.90
N ASP A 487 19.14 9.33 9.86
CA ASP A 487 18.65 9.61 8.51
C ASP A 487 17.13 9.33 8.42
N ASN A 488 16.36 10.32 8.01
CA ASN A 488 14.92 10.16 7.78
C ASN A 488 14.58 9.77 6.32
N GLY A 489 15.59 9.64 5.45
CA GLY A 489 15.42 9.33 4.03
C GLY A 489 14.76 10.45 3.22
N VAL A 490 14.25 10.11 2.02
CA VAL A 490 13.46 11.04 1.20
C VAL A 490 12.11 11.25 1.86
N VAL A 491 11.85 12.48 2.30
CA VAL A 491 10.69 12.85 3.14
C VAL A 491 9.83 13.96 2.57
N ALA A 492 10.31 14.72 1.58
CA ALA A 492 9.57 15.82 0.96
C ALA A 492 9.69 15.76 -0.56
N VAL A 493 8.62 16.12 -1.24
CA VAL A 493 8.56 16.22 -2.70
C VAL A 493 7.74 17.44 -3.10
N THR A 494 8.29 18.25 -4.00
CA THR A 494 7.58 19.39 -4.60
C THR A 494 7.76 19.33 -6.12
N ILE A 495 6.66 19.44 -6.87
CA ILE A 495 6.63 19.50 -8.33
C ILE A 495 5.86 20.75 -8.74
N GLY A 496 6.53 21.68 -9.40
CA GLY A 496 5.93 22.84 -10.02
C GLY A 496 6.04 22.76 -11.54
N LYS A 497 4.97 23.06 -12.26
CA LYS A 497 4.94 23.11 -13.72
C LYS A 497 4.92 24.54 -14.20
N THR A 498 5.81 24.88 -15.15
CA THR A 498 5.82 26.18 -15.83
C THR A 498 4.59 26.30 -16.73
N ASP A 499 3.87 27.39 -16.63
CA ASP A 499 2.71 27.64 -17.48
C ASP A 499 3.10 27.70 -18.97
N SER A 500 2.25 27.14 -19.84
CA SER A 500 2.55 27.06 -21.28
C SER A 500 2.45 28.43 -21.98
N GLU A 501 1.58 29.32 -21.50
CA GLU A 501 1.31 30.63 -22.07
C GLU A 501 2.15 31.74 -21.40
N ASP A 502 2.32 31.67 -20.07
CA ASP A 502 3.17 32.59 -19.30
C ASP A 502 4.38 31.89 -18.68
N LYS A 503 5.52 31.92 -19.35
CA LYS A 503 6.77 31.33 -18.85
C LYS A 503 7.29 31.95 -17.55
N GLY A 504 6.73 33.07 -17.11
CA GLY A 504 7.02 33.68 -15.81
C GLY A 504 6.18 33.15 -14.65
N ARG A 505 5.28 32.21 -14.93
CA ARG A 505 4.39 31.58 -13.95
C ARG A 505 4.77 30.12 -13.71
N LEU A 506 4.75 29.68 -12.44
CA LEU A 506 4.93 28.31 -12.00
C LEU A 506 3.70 27.88 -11.19
N ASP A 507 3.04 26.81 -11.57
CA ASP A 507 1.93 26.21 -10.81
C ASP A 507 2.43 24.97 -10.04
N ILE A 508 2.27 24.97 -8.72
CA ILE A 508 2.61 23.82 -7.86
C ILE A 508 1.57 22.74 -8.07
N GLU A 509 1.94 21.69 -8.80
CA GLU A 509 1.09 20.53 -9.04
C GLU A 509 1.08 19.55 -7.89
N LEU A 510 2.19 19.46 -7.15
CA LEU A 510 2.33 18.58 -6.00
C LEU A 510 3.22 19.22 -4.94
N TRP A 511 2.77 19.16 -3.70
CA TRP A 511 3.60 19.38 -2.53
C TRP A 511 3.17 18.43 -1.43
N LEU A 512 4.09 17.58 -1.05
CA LEU A 512 3.85 16.60 0.02
C LEU A 512 5.07 16.44 0.93
N MET A 513 4.78 15.99 2.15
CA MET A 513 5.81 15.53 3.09
C MET A 513 5.37 14.25 3.80
N SER A 514 6.35 13.47 4.23
CA SER A 514 6.16 12.32 5.08
C SER A 514 5.72 12.75 6.50
N CYS A 515 4.78 12.02 7.09
CA CYS A 515 4.36 12.23 8.48
C CYS A 515 5.52 12.15 9.49
N ARG A 516 6.63 11.51 9.13
CA ARG A 516 7.83 11.35 9.97
C ARG A 516 8.55 12.65 10.31
N VAL A 517 8.41 13.69 9.48
CA VAL A 517 9.14 14.97 9.63
C VAL A 517 8.25 16.19 9.81
N LEU A 518 6.99 15.96 10.11
CA LEU A 518 6.06 17.05 10.39
C LEU A 518 6.54 17.91 11.58
N LYS A 519 6.25 19.20 11.52
CA LYS A 519 6.63 20.19 12.53
C LYS A 519 8.16 20.38 12.71
N ARG A 520 8.96 20.14 11.67
CA ARG A 520 10.43 20.33 11.72
C ARG A 520 10.92 21.40 10.75
N ASP A 521 10.04 22.23 10.26
CA ASP A 521 10.33 23.34 9.33
C ASP A 521 10.96 22.89 7.98
N MET A 522 10.84 21.57 7.65
CA MET A 522 11.29 21.06 6.37
C MET A 522 10.52 21.71 5.19
N GLU A 523 9.26 22.05 5.41
CA GLU A 523 8.42 22.78 4.45
C GLU A 523 8.98 24.18 4.13
N LEU A 524 9.60 24.85 5.10
CA LEU A 524 10.23 26.16 4.89
C LEU A 524 11.50 26.01 4.04
N ALA A 525 12.34 25.01 4.34
CA ALA A 525 13.53 24.74 3.55
C ALA A 525 13.19 24.33 2.10
N MET A 526 12.13 23.58 1.90
CA MET A 526 11.63 23.22 0.56
C MET A 526 11.11 24.45 -0.20
N LEU A 527 10.41 25.38 0.49
CA LEU A 527 9.93 26.64 -0.10
C LEU A 527 11.09 27.50 -0.56
N ASP A 528 12.08 27.74 0.30
CA ASP A 528 13.25 28.55 -0.04
C ASP A 528 13.98 27.97 -1.25
N SER A 529 14.16 26.65 -1.30
CA SER A 529 14.76 25.97 -2.44
C SER A 529 13.92 26.09 -3.72
N LEU A 530 12.59 25.99 -3.62
CA LEU A 530 11.68 26.17 -4.76
C LEU A 530 11.77 27.57 -5.33
N VAL A 531 11.74 28.60 -4.46
CA VAL A 531 11.84 30.00 -4.87
C VAL A 531 13.22 30.29 -5.47
N ALA A 532 14.29 29.74 -4.92
CA ALA A 532 15.63 29.87 -5.48
C ALA A 532 15.72 29.29 -6.92
N GLN A 533 15.13 28.12 -7.16
CA GLN A 533 15.06 27.53 -8.50
C GLN A 533 14.15 28.34 -9.44
N ALA A 534 13.03 28.84 -8.95
CA ALA A 534 12.13 29.71 -9.70
C ALA A 534 12.87 31.00 -10.16
N LYS A 535 13.63 31.66 -9.27
CA LYS A 535 14.47 32.82 -9.60
C LYS A 535 15.48 32.49 -10.71
N LYS A 536 16.19 31.35 -10.62
CA LYS A 536 17.16 30.90 -11.64
C LYS A 536 16.52 30.71 -13.02
N ARG A 537 15.24 30.31 -13.09
CA ARG A 537 14.48 30.11 -14.33
C ARG A 537 13.69 31.33 -14.80
N GLY A 538 13.80 32.46 -14.13
CA GLY A 538 13.09 33.70 -14.49
C GLY A 538 11.59 33.68 -14.20
N ILE A 539 11.14 32.80 -13.32
CA ILE A 539 9.75 32.75 -12.82
C ILE A 539 9.51 33.98 -11.94
N ARG A 540 8.40 34.67 -12.16
CA ARG A 540 7.97 35.87 -11.40
C ARG A 540 6.95 35.55 -10.34
N GLU A 541 6.08 34.58 -10.60
CA GLU A 541 4.96 34.22 -9.75
C GLU A 541 4.87 32.72 -9.56
N ILE A 542 4.60 32.29 -8.34
CA ILE A 542 4.36 30.87 -7.98
C ILE A 542 2.91 30.75 -7.51
N TYR A 543 2.16 29.89 -8.15
CA TYR A 543 0.77 29.58 -7.78
C TYR A 543 0.71 28.28 -6.99
N GLY A 544 0.04 28.30 -5.85
CA GLY A 544 -0.21 27.16 -5.00
C GLY A 544 -1.68 26.76 -5.02
N HIS A 545 -1.97 25.49 -4.98
CA HIS A 545 -3.32 24.93 -4.96
C HIS A 545 -3.52 24.03 -3.74
N TYR A 546 -4.65 24.19 -3.07
CA TYR A 546 -5.05 23.29 -1.99
C TYR A 546 -6.43 22.70 -2.30
N TYR A 547 -6.51 21.38 -2.32
CA TYR A 547 -7.73 20.61 -2.52
C TYR A 547 -8.07 19.87 -1.22
N PRO A 548 -9.13 20.27 -0.50
CA PRO A 548 -9.46 19.74 0.81
C PRO A 548 -9.90 18.26 0.74
N THR A 549 -9.42 17.49 1.69
CA THR A 549 -9.87 16.12 1.94
C THR A 549 -10.07 15.91 3.44
N ALA A 550 -10.72 14.80 3.82
CA ALA A 550 -10.86 14.46 5.24
C ALA A 550 -9.50 14.32 5.97
N LYS A 551 -8.41 14.05 5.22
CA LYS A 551 -7.09 13.69 5.76
C LYS A 551 -6.06 14.81 5.73
N ASN A 552 -6.18 15.82 4.86
CA ASN A 552 -5.18 16.86 4.67
C ASN A 552 -5.54 18.22 5.29
N LYS A 553 -6.50 18.27 6.19
CA LYS A 553 -6.95 19.49 6.86
C LYS A 553 -5.82 20.27 7.55
N MET A 554 -4.77 19.56 8.01
CA MET A 554 -3.62 20.17 8.68
C MET A 554 -2.82 21.14 7.80
N VAL A 555 -2.92 21.04 6.47
CA VAL A 555 -2.20 21.90 5.52
C VAL A 555 -3.08 22.97 4.88
N ALA A 556 -4.32 23.12 5.33
CA ALA A 556 -5.27 24.10 4.77
C ALA A 556 -4.76 25.55 4.84
N GLY A 557 -4.03 25.91 5.91
CA GLY A 557 -3.45 27.25 6.10
C GLY A 557 -1.97 27.37 5.70
N LEU A 558 -1.39 26.37 5.05
CA LEU A 558 0.05 26.33 4.79
C LEU A 558 0.51 27.47 3.88
N TYR A 559 -0.18 27.73 2.77
CA TYR A 559 0.17 28.81 1.85
C TYR A 559 0.05 30.18 2.49
N GLU A 560 -0.96 30.39 3.36
CA GLU A 560 -1.08 31.62 4.14
C GLU A 560 0.12 31.82 5.07
N SER A 561 0.54 30.77 5.79
CA SER A 561 1.71 30.83 6.67
C SER A 561 3.02 31.09 5.92
N PHE A 562 3.08 30.73 4.65
CA PHE A 562 4.20 31.01 3.75
C PHE A 562 4.18 32.43 3.18
N GLY A 563 3.10 33.19 3.40
CA GLY A 563 2.94 34.54 2.88
C GLY A 563 2.44 34.58 1.43
N PHE A 564 1.80 33.54 0.95
CA PHE A 564 1.06 33.58 -0.31
C PHE A 564 -0.22 34.38 -0.14
N GLU A 565 -0.58 35.12 -1.18
CA GLU A 565 -1.86 35.84 -1.28
C GLU A 565 -2.94 34.87 -1.80
N LYS A 566 -4.09 34.84 -1.13
CA LYS A 566 -5.23 34.03 -1.56
C LYS A 566 -5.92 34.67 -2.77
N ILE A 567 -6.00 33.96 -3.88
CA ILE A 567 -6.58 34.43 -5.15
C ILE A 567 -8.04 34.02 -5.29
N SER A 568 -8.37 32.79 -4.96
CA SER A 568 -9.74 32.27 -5.11
C SER A 568 -10.06 31.14 -4.15
N GLN A 569 -11.35 30.92 -3.98
CA GLN A 569 -11.92 29.74 -3.33
C GLN A 569 -13.23 29.38 -4.03
N ASP A 570 -13.42 28.10 -4.35
CA ASP A 570 -14.66 27.60 -4.91
C ASP A 570 -15.63 27.04 -3.84
N GLU A 571 -16.79 26.56 -4.27
CA GLU A 571 -17.83 26.00 -3.39
C GLU A 571 -17.41 24.68 -2.72
N GLU A 572 -16.48 23.95 -3.31
CA GLU A 572 -15.92 22.70 -2.77
C GLU A 572 -14.82 22.97 -1.72
N GLY A 573 -14.44 24.25 -1.54
CA GLY A 573 -13.40 24.66 -0.62
C GLY A 573 -11.99 24.57 -1.20
N ASN A 574 -11.83 24.32 -2.51
CA ASN A 574 -10.55 24.39 -3.18
C ASN A 574 -10.06 25.83 -3.18
N THR A 575 -8.77 26.03 -2.91
CA THR A 575 -8.19 27.38 -2.86
C THR A 575 -6.98 27.50 -3.77
N ALA A 576 -6.85 28.68 -4.40
CA ALA A 576 -5.68 29.07 -5.17
C ALA A 576 -4.98 30.25 -4.50
N TRP A 577 -3.65 30.23 -4.52
CA TRP A 577 -2.78 31.15 -3.83
C TRP A 577 -1.66 31.61 -4.77
N ARG A 578 -1.09 32.78 -4.53
CA ARG A 578 -0.01 33.38 -5.32
C ARG A 578 1.11 33.90 -4.43
N LEU A 579 2.35 33.64 -4.82
CA LEU A 579 3.55 34.21 -4.23
C LEU A 579 4.34 34.96 -5.31
N LEU A 580 4.72 36.22 -5.02
CA LEU A 580 5.65 36.94 -5.86
C LEU A 580 7.08 36.53 -5.51
N VAL A 581 7.85 36.17 -6.53
CA VAL A 581 9.25 35.72 -6.38
C VAL A 581 10.18 36.92 -6.08
N GLU A 582 9.84 38.11 -6.60
CA GLU A 582 10.54 39.34 -6.30
C GLU A 582 10.26 39.76 -4.85
N GLY A 583 11.31 40.10 -4.10
CA GLY A 583 11.19 40.46 -2.69
C GLY A 583 10.98 39.32 -1.72
N TYR A 584 11.01 38.06 -2.17
CA TYR A 584 10.96 36.90 -1.28
C TYR A 584 12.24 36.78 -0.44
N GLU A 585 12.06 36.66 0.86
CA GLU A 585 13.11 36.42 1.85
C GLU A 585 13.01 35.00 2.37
N ASP A 586 14.18 34.32 2.53
CA ASP A 586 14.25 32.96 3.02
C ASP A 586 13.62 32.83 4.42
N LYS A 587 12.89 31.75 4.64
CA LYS A 587 12.12 31.51 5.87
C LYS A 587 12.72 30.43 6.76
N ASN A 588 13.53 29.54 6.19
CA ASN A 588 14.18 28.49 6.96
C ASN A 588 15.33 29.07 7.81
N THR A 589 15.25 28.85 9.12
CA THR A 589 16.26 29.31 10.09
C THR A 589 16.92 28.18 10.86
N VAL A 590 16.44 26.96 10.75
CA VAL A 590 16.84 25.84 11.63
C VAL A 590 17.54 24.69 10.89
N ILE A 591 17.31 24.56 9.58
CA ILE A 591 17.86 23.46 8.79
C ILE A 591 19.04 23.95 7.94
N LYS A 592 20.17 23.26 8.02
CA LYS A 592 21.32 23.49 7.11
C LYS A 592 21.04 22.77 5.79
N VAL A 593 20.74 23.51 4.73
CA VAL A 593 20.51 22.95 3.41
C VAL A 593 21.85 22.72 2.71
N LYS A 594 22.10 21.48 2.29
CA LYS A 594 23.20 21.14 1.38
C LYS A 594 22.63 21.22 -0.04
N GLU A 595 23.08 22.18 -0.82
CA GLU A 595 22.79 22.19 -2.26
C GLU A 595 23.67 21.15 -2.94
N GLU A 596 23.09 20.16 -3.63
CA GLU A 596 23.83 19.37 -4.56
C GLU A 596 24.08 20.20 -5.81
N HIS A 597 25.34 20.55 -6.05
CA HIS A 597 25.76 21.05 -7.34
C HIS A 597 25.80 19.87 -8.31
N TYR A 598 24.79 19.72 -9.15
CA TYR A 598 24.90 18.87 -10.32
C TYR A 598 25.93 19.48 -11.28
N ALA A 599 27.06 18.75 -11.45
CA ALA A 599 28.05 19.02 -12.47
C ALA A 599 27.58 18.44 -13.82
#